data_b9d575879ceef490e9e877e278e6398d
#
_entry.id   b9d575879ceef490e9e877e278e6398d
#
_cell.length_a   1.000
_cell.length_b   1.000
_cell.length_c   1.000
_cell.angle_alpha   90.00
_cell.angle_beta   90.00
_cell.angle_gamma   90.00
#
_symmetry.space_group_name_H-M   'P 1'
#
loop_
_entity.id
_entity.type
_entity.pdbx_description
1 polymer ?
#
loop_
_entity_poly.entity_id
_entity_poly.type
_entity_poly.pdbx_seq_one_letter_code
_entity_poly.pdbx_strand_id
1 'polypeptide(L)'
;KGVQCLILVPSRELGLQIEQVWKKMGTHYKVNTCYGGHSIDIEINNLSNPPALLIGTPGRIADHLDRGSFATENIKIYVLDEFDKSLQLGFHEEMSYIIGKITKVNKRILVSATSGVEIPKYTKVIDPKVIDFIPNQKQNDNLDVRIVFSKSKDKIDSLFQLICSLNSEAALIFCNHREAVERIHEMLTQKGIISTYYHGGLDQDERERALIQFRNGSVSYLITTDLGARGLDIPEMKHVIHYHLPAKEDEFTHRNGRTARMLATGTAYVLIHETEKKADYFDYGKRRLDVSNAKSLPKAPLYQTLYISGGKKNKLNKIDIVGFFSQKGKLEKDDLGLIEVKDFISFVAVKYPKVKSLLQNIKDEKMKGKKYKIEVARKVIKKEEE
;
A
#
# COMPACT_ATOMS: atom_id res chain seq x y z
N LYS A 1 29.39 7.27 16.25
CA LYS A 1 28.74 7.60 14.97
C LYS A 1 28.55 6.29 14.20
N GLY A 2 27.40 6.03 13.63
CA GLY A 2 27.07 4.81 12.89
C GLY A 2 25.62 4.39 13.12
N VAL A 3 25.20 3.29 12.46
CA VAL A 3 23.85 2.73 12.63
C VAL A 3 23.71 2.18 14.05
N GLN A 4 22.71 2.67 14.79
CA GLN A 4 22.47 2.28 16.18
C GLN A 4 21.23 1.39 16.31
N CYS A 5 20.24 1.57 15.43
CA CYS A 5 19.03 0.77 15.36
C CYS A 5 18.82 0.29 13.94
N LEU A 6 18.49 -1.00 13.79
CA LEU A 6 18.09 -1.61 12.54
C LEU A 6 16.64 -2.12 12.66
N ILE A 7 15.78 -1.71 11.72
CA ILE A 7 14.42 -2.24 11.60
C ILE A 7 14.35 -3.05 10.30
N LEU A 8 14.00 -4.32 10.41
CA LEU A 8 13.71 -5.19 9.26
C LEU A 8 12.19 -5.26 9.05
N VAL A 9 11.79 -5.08 7.82
CA VAL A 9 10.39 -5.04 7.38
C VAL A 9 10.16 -5.94 6.17
N PRO A 10 9.01 -6.62 6.06
CA PRO A 10 8.73 -7.52 4.93
C PRO A 10 8.52 -6.79 3.60
N SER A 11 8.20 -5.50 3.63
CA SER A 11 7.92 -4.72 2.44
C SER A 11 8.57 -3.34 2.49
N ARG A 12 8.87 -2.82 1.30
CA ARG A 12 9.37 -1.47 1.11
C ARG A 12 8.37 -0.41 1.60
N GLU A 13 7.10 -0.63 1.32
CA GLU A 13 6.01 0.28 1.66
C GLU A 13 5.94 0.51 3.18
N LEU A 14 6.06 -0.57 3.97
CA LEU A 14 6.13 -0.49 5.42
C LEU A 14 7.40 0.26 5.88
N GLY A 15 8.54 -0.01 5.25
CA GLY A 15 9.77 0.73 5.54
C GLY A 15 9.65 2.23 5.34
N LEU A 16 9.04 2.64 4.23
CA LEU A 16 8.79 4.06 3.93
C LEU A 16 7.79 4.71 4.90
N GLN A 17 6.79 3.96 5.39
CA GLN A 17 5.86 4.44 6.42
C GLN A 17 6.58 4.72 7.73
N ILE A 18 7.40 3.78 8.20
CA ILE A 18 8.19 3.95 9.43
C ILE A 18 9.14 5.14 9.29
N GLU A 19 9.79 5.30 8.14
CA GLU A 19 10.63 6.45 7.86
C GLU A 19 9.87 7.77 7.97
N GLN A 20 8.65 7.83 7.43
CA GLN A 20 7.80 9.02 7.51
C GLN A 20 7.40 9.35 8.95
N VAL A 21 7.03 8.31 9.73
CA VAL A 21 6.72 8.48 11.16
C VAL A 21 7.93 9.02 11.89
N TRP A 22 9.11 8.43 11.68
CA TRP A 22 10.35 8.89 12.29
C TRP A 22 10.65 10.36 11.97
N LYS A 23 10.51 10.76 10.73
CA LYS A 23 10.69 12.16 10.30
C LYS A 23 9.70 13.12 10.97
N LYS A 24 8.44 12.70 11.13
CA LYS A 24 7.41 13.49 11.82
C LYS A 24 7.68 13.64 13.32
N MET A 25 8.38 12.70 13.96
CA MET A 25 8.76 12.78 15.37
C MET A 25 9.77 13.91 15.65
N GLY A 26 10.43 14.47 14.64
CA GLY A 26 11.36 15.58 14.80
C GLY A 26 12.60 15.25 15.64
N THR A 27 13.06 14.00 15.61
CA THR A 27 14.17 13.52 16.44
C THR A 27 15.53 14.12 16.08
N HIS A 28 15.65 14.75 14.91
CA HIS A 28 16.89 15.25 14.29
C HIS A 28 17.94 14.16 13.98
N TYR A 29 17.69 12.91 14.30
CA TYR A 29 18.56 11.79 13.92
C TYR A 29 18.27 11.34 12.49
N LYS A 30 19.36 11.17 11.71
CA LYS A 30 19.25 10.69 10.32
C LYS A 30 18.64 9.31 10.29
N VAL A 31 17.73 9.10 9.35
CA VAL A 31 17.12 7.81 8.99
C VAL A 31 17.36 7.54 7.51
N ASN A 32 17.62 6.29 7.16
CA ASN A 32 17.65 5.81 5.78
C ASN A 32 16.81 4.54 5.67
N THR A 33 16.15 4.39 4.52
CA THR A 33 15.42 3.17 4.17
C THR A 33 16.06 2.53 2.95
N CYS A 34 16.38 1.22 3.04
CA CYS A 34 17.01 0.42 1.99
C CYS A 34 16.07 -0.71 1.55
N TYR A 35 15.76 -0.76 0.24
CA TYR A 35 14.83 -1.75 -0.34
C TYR A 35 15.10 -1.99 -1.82
N GLY A 36 14.63 -3.12 -2.35
CA GLY A 36 14.78 -3.45 -3.78
C GLY A 36 13.94 -2.56 -4.71
N GLY A 37 14.28 -2.59 -6.01
CA GLY A 37 13.52 -1.91 -7.07
C GLY A 37 14.07 -0.57 -7.52
N HIS A 38 15.27 -0.18 -7.06
CA HIS A 38 16.05 0.96 -7.58
C HIS A 38 17.55 0.70 -7.44
N SER A 39 18.38 1.59 -8.02
CA SER A 39 19.84 1.43 -7.99
C SER A 39 20.35 1.43 -6.56
N ILE A 40 21.19 0.42 -6.24
CA ILE A 40 21.86 0.29 -4.95
C ILE A 40 22.89 1.41 -4.72
N ASP A 41 23.46 1.98 -5.78
CA ASP A 41 24.48 3.03 -5.67
C ASP A 41 23.96 4.28 -4.97
N ILE A 42 22.66 4.58 -5.15
CA ILE A 42 21.99 5.69 -4.44
C ILE A 42 22.00 5.41 -2.93
N GLU A 43 21.72 4.17 -2.52
CA GLU A 43 21.72 3.78 -1.12
C GLU A 43 23.13 3.75 -0.54
N ILE A 44 24.12 3.23 -1.26
CA ILE A 44 25.54 3.25 -0.87
C ILE A 44 26.00 4.68 -0.62
N ASN A 45 25.70 5.61 -1.55
CA ASN A 45 26.02 7.01 -1.37
C ASN A 45 25.33 7.65 -0.15
N ASN A 46 24.08 7.26 0.14
CA ASN A 46 23.37 7.72 1.33
C ASN A 46 23.97 7.16 2.63
N LEU A 47 24.49 5.93 2.60
CA LEU A 47 25.11 5.23 3.72
C LEU A 47 26.54 5.66 3.99
N SER A 48 27.23 6.34 3.05
CA SER A 48 28.57 6.91 3.27
C SER A 48 28.58 7.88 4.49
N ASN A 49 27.46 8.54 4.77
CA ASN A 49 27.21 9.20 6.04
C ASN A 49 26.12 8.40 6.78
N PRO A 50 26.49 7.46 7.67
CA PRO A 50 25.55 6.48 8.20
C PRO A 50 24.45 7.12 9.04
N PRO A 51 23.19 6.61 8.90
CA PRO A 51 22.08 7.06 9.72
C PRO A 51 22.16 6.48 11.14
N ALA A 52 21.45 7.09 12.09
CA ALA A 52 21.24 6.49 13.41
C ALA A 52 20.24 5.33 13.34
N LEU A 53 19.19 5.47 12.50
CA LEU A 53 18.19 4.48 12.24
C LEU A 53 18.30 4.00 10.78
N LEU A 54 18.52 2.71 10.59
CA LEU A 54 18.46 2.05 9.28
C LEU A 54 17.21 1.16 9.23
N ILE A 55 16.40 1.33 8.20
CA ILE A 55 15.21 0.52 7.96
C ILE A 55 15.44 -0.23 6.64
N GLY A 56 15.02 -1.48 6.53
CA GLY A 56 15.14 -2.13 5.23
C GLY A 56 14.46 -3.48 5.13
N THR A 57 14.32 -3.93 3.87
CA THR A 57 13.89 -5.30 3.58
C THR A 57 15.05 -6.27 3.74
N PRO A 58 14.82 -7.51 4.22
CA PRO A 58 15.89 -8.45 4.54
C PRO A 58 16.87 -8.65 3.40
N GLY A 59 16.42 -8.96 2.19
CA GLY A 59 17.32 -9.19 1.06
C GLY A 59 18.20 -7.97 0.72
N ARG A 60 17.68 -6.74 0.81
CA ARG A 60 18.48 -5.54 0.51
C ARG A 60 19.47 -5.21 1.63
N ILE A 61 19.12 -5.45 2.88
CA ILE A 61 20.05 -5.27 4.01
C ILE A 61 21.16 -6.31 3.96
N ALA A 62 20.87 -7.56 3.60
CA ALA A 62 21.88 -8.60 3.38
C ALA A 62 22.87 -8.18 2.27
N ASP A 63 22.38 -7.70 1.12
CA ASP A 63 23.21 -7.20 0.01
C ASP A 63 24.14 -6.04 0.45
N HIS A 64 23.64 -5.11 1.26
CA HIS A 64 24.47 -4.03 1.83
C HIS A 64 25.52 -4.54 2.82
N LEU A 65 25.23 -5.59 3.60
CA LEU A 65 26.20 -6.22 4.50
C LEU A 65 27.30 -6.94 3.72
N ASP A 66 26.96 -7.64 2.64
CA ASP A 66 27.92 -8.30 1.77
C ASP A 66 28.88 -7.31 1.09
N ARG A 67 28.37 -6.14 0.75
CA ARG A 67 29.17 -5.02 0.17
C ARG A 67 29.92 -4.20 1.21
N GLY A 68 29.71 -4.44 2.49
CA GLY A 68 30.32 -3.60 3.54
C GLY A 68 29.86 -2.14 3.52
N SER A 69 28.63 -1.86 3.04
CA SER A 69 28.13 -0.49 2.87
C SER A 69 27.92 0.26 4.19
N PHE A 70 27.80 -0.44 5.30
CA PHE A 70 27.71 0.12 6.65
C PHE A 70 28.28 -0.82 7.70
N ALA A 71 28.72 -0.26 8.82
CA ALA A 71 29.30 -0.99 9.94
C ALA A 71 28.22 -1.44 10.94
N THR A 72 28.36 -2.67 11.48
CA THR A 72 27.37 -3.28 12.39
C THR A 72 27.72 -3.12 13.88
N GLU A 73 28.92 -2.70 14.22
CA GLU A 73 29.48 -2.69 15.59
C GLU A 73 28.71 -1.76 16.55
N ASN A 74 28.04 -0.76 15.99
CA ASN A 74 27.29 0.23 16.77
C ASN A 74 25.80 -0.10 16.90
N ILE A 75 25.31 -1.17 16.24
CA ILE A 75 23.92 -1.57 16.32
C ILE A 75 23.64 -2.17 17.69
N LYS A 76 22.81 -1.48 18.47
CA LYS A 76 22.40 -1.87 19.82
C LYS A 76 21.00 -2.42 19.89
N ILE A 77 20.19 -2.08 18.91
CA ILE A 77 18.76 -2.43 18.84
C ILE A 77 18.47 -2.97 17.46
N TYR A 78 17.76 -4.10 17.39
CA TYR A 78 17.07 -4.45 16.18
C TYR A 78 15.58 -4.68 16.44
N VAL A 79 14.78 -4.40 15.42
CA VAL A 79 13.34 -4.61 15.38
C VAL A 79 13.00 -5.46 14.17
N LEU A 80 12.22 -6.51 14.35
CA LEU A 80 11.58 -7.26 13.28
C LEU A 80 10.11 -6.88 13.28
N ASP A 81 9.71 -6.02 12.35
CA ASP A 81 8.30 -5.60 12.25
C ASP A 81 7.56 -6.46 11.22
N GLU A 82 6.30 -6.79 11.54
CA GLU A 82 5.54 -7.83 10.83
C GLU A 82 6.38 -9.11 10.63
N PHE A 83 7.07 -9.58 11.68
CA PHE A 83 8.03 -10.68 11.55
C PHE A 83 7.38 -11.99 11.11
N ASP A 84 6.15 -12.25 11.53
CA ASP A 84 5.32 -13.35 11.04
C ASP A 84 5.18 -13.35 9.51
N LYS A 85 5.07 -12.16 8.93
CA LYS A 85 4.98 -11.98 7.48
C LYS A 85 6.34 -12.16 6.80
N SER A 86 7.40 -11.68 7.42
CA SER A 86 8.76 -11.92 6.94
C SER A 86 9.08 -13.42 6.87
N LEU A 87 8.62 -14.20 7.85
CA LEU A 87 8.73 -15.66 7.85
C LEU A 87 7.91 -16.30 6.71
N GLN A 88 6.65 -15.88 6.54
CA GLN A 88 5.77 -16.39 5.47
C GLN A 88 6.30 -16.09 4.06
N LEU A 89 7.05 -15.00 3.89
CA LEU A 89 7.69 -14.61 2.63
C LEU A 89 9.01 -15.35 2.37
N GLY A 90 9.47 -16.17 3.30
CA GLY A 90 10.67 -16.97 3.13
C GLY A 90 11.99 -16.26 3.47
N PHE A 91 11.96 -15.10 4.12
CA PHE A 91 13.16 -14.33 4.49
C PHE A 91 13.95 -14.92 5.66
N HIS A 92 13.83 -16.23 5.90
CA HIS A 92 14.53 -16.91 7.01
C HIS A 92 16.06 -16.80 6.90
N GLU A 93 16.60 -17.06 5.73
CA GLU A 93 18.05 -17.08 5.50
C GLU A 93 18.65 -15.68 5.64
N GLU A 94 18.06 -14.68 4.99
CA GLU A 94 18.54 -13.32 5.05
C GLU A 94 18.45 -12.75 6.47
N MET A 95 17.35 -12.98 7.17
CA MET A 95 17.21 -12.53 8.57
C MET A 95 18.23 -13.22 9.49
N SER A 96 18.43 -14.52 9.32
CA SER A 96 19.43 -15.29 10.08
C SER A 96 20.85 -14.76 9.82
N TYR A 97 21.17 -14.50 8.56
CA TYR A 97 22.46 -13.93 8.15
C TYR A 97 22.68 -12.56 8.77
N ILE A 98 21.72 -11.64 8.64
CA ILE A 98 21.81 -10.28 9.17
C ILE A 98 21.99 -10.30 10.69
N ILE A 99 21.16 -11.06 11.41
CA ILE A 99 21.23 -11.15 12.88
C ILE A 99 22.53 -11.82 13.34
N GLY A 100 23.06 -12.74 12.55
CA GLY A 100 24.36 -13.34 12.77
C GLY A 100 25.51 -12.33 12.78
N LYS A 101 25.46 -11.34 11.88
CA LYS A 101 26.46 -10.26 11.73
C LYS A 101 26.37 -9.17 12.81
N ILE A 102 25.23 -9.05 13.48
CA ILE A 102 25.02 -8.04 14.52
C ILE A 102 25.31 -8.66 15.89
N THR A 103 26.47 -8.38 16.46
CA THR A 103 26.95 -9.07 17.68
C THR A 103 26.73 -8.29 18.98
N LYS A 104 26.56 -6.95 18.92
CA LYS A 104 26.53 -6.07 20.09
C LYS A 104 25.12 -5.58 20.44
N VAL A 105 24.10 -6.40 20.20
CA VAL A 105 22.69 -6.06 20.41
C VAL A 105 22.30 -6.19 21.89
N ASN A 106 21.75 -5.13 22.44
CA ASN A 106 21.24 -5.08 23.81
C ASN A 106 19.72 -5.27 23.87
N LYS A 107 18.99 -4.84 22.81
CA LYS A 107 17.53 -4.91 22.76
C LYS A 107 17.04 -5.52 21.45
N ARG A 108 16.15 -6.49 21.57
CA ARG A 108 15.50 -7.21 20.47
C ARG A 108 14.01 -7.00 20.59
N ILE A 109 13.38 -6.57 19.52
CA ILE A 109 11.93 -6.31 19.49
C ILE A 109 11.36 -7.04 18.28
N LEU A 110 10.37 -7.88 18.53
CA LEU A 110 9.60 -8.57 17.50
C LEU A 110 8.17 -8.07 17.58
N VAL A 111 7.64 -7.63 16.46
CA VAL A 111 6.26 -7.13 16.35
C VAL A 111 5.49 -8.01 15.37
N SER A 112 4.34 -8.50 15.80
CA SER A 112 3.47 -9.33 14.99
C SER A 112 2.01 -8.95 15.25
N ALA A 113 1.18 -9.03 14.22
CA ALA A 113 -0.26 -8.92 14.37
C ALA A 113 -0.93 -10.27 14.68
N THR A 114 -0.15 -11.36 14.67
CA THR A 114 -0.62 -12.74 14.91
C THR A 114 -0.07 -13.24 16.24
N SER A 115 -0.92 -13.78 17.10
CA SER A 115 -0.50 -14.43 18.34
C SER A 115 0.05 -15.84 18.04
N GLY A 116 0.92 -16.35 18.94
CA GLY A 116 1.41 -17.73 18.89
C GLY A 116 2.40 -18.04 17.77
N VAL A 117 2.99 -17.02 17.15
CA VAL A 117 4.04 -17.23 16.12
C VAL A 117 5.30 -17.75 16.78
N GLU A 118 5.80 -18.90 16.29
CA GLU A 118 7.05 -19.47 16.78
C GLU A 118 8.22 -18.51 16.51
N ILE A 119 8.97 -18.19 17.57
CA ILE A 119 10.14 -17.31 17.46
C ILE A 119 11.35 -18.14 17.06
N PRO A 120 11.92 -17.96 15.85
CA PRO A 120 13.06 -18.76 15.39
C PRO A 120 14.31 -18.51 16.25
N LYS A 121 15.08 -19.58 16.49
CA LYS A 121 16.30 -19.54 17.32
C LYS A 121 17.34 -18.51 16.83
N TYR A 122 17.44 -18.27 15.52
CA TYR A 122 18.38 -17.29 14.97
C TYR A 122 18.11 -15.85 15.45
N THR A 123 16.89 -15.53 15.90
CA THR A 123 16.58 -14.20 16.47
C THR A 123 17.33 -13.94 17.77
N LYS A 124 17.89 -14.98 18.41
CA LYS A 124 18.58 -14.87 19.70
C LYS A 124 17.71 -14.22 20.79
N VAL A 125 16.40 -14.30 20.68
CA VAL A 125 15.45 -13.91 21.71
C VAL A 125 15.24 -15.10 22.62
N ILE A 126 15.56 -14.92 23.90
CA ILE A 126 15.46 -15.94 24.94
C ILE A 126 14.57 -15.32 26.02
N ASP A 127 13.56 -16.07 26.45
CA ASP A 127 12.58 -15.66 27.47
C ASP A 127 12.00 -14.25 27.21
N PRO A 128 11.26 -14.05 26.12
CA PRO A 128 10.75 -12.74 25.73
C PRO A 128 9.70 -12.24 26.72
N LYS A 129 9.78 -10.95 27.07
CA LYS A 129 8.63 -10.29 27.68
C LYS A 129 7.56 -10.10 26.61
N VAL A 130 6.49 -10.86 26.71
CA VAL A 130 5.34 -10.73 25.79
C VAL A 130 4.44 -9.60 26.27
N ILE A 131 4.11 -8.69 25.35
CA ILE A 131 3.14 -7.63 25.56
C ILE A 131 2.06 -7.84 24.49
N ASP A 132 0.92 -8.35 24.93
CA ASP A 132 -0.18 -8.69 24.03
C ASP A 132 -1.28 -7.64 24.14
N PHE A 133 -1.51 -6.95 23.03
CA PHE A 133 -2.61 -6.01 22.83
C PHE A 133 -3.65 -6.53 21.84
N ILE A 134 -3.52 -7.79 21.40
CA ILE A 134 -4.50 -8.39 20.50
C ILE A 134 -5.78 -8.58 21.32
N PRO A 135 -6.89 -7.94 20.96
CA PRO A 135 -8.14 -8.15 21.69
C PRO A 135 -8.46 -9.64 21.69
N ASN A 136 -8.71 -10.21 22.86
CA ASN A 136 -9.31 -11.54 22.93
C ASN A 136 -10.47 -11.58 21.94
N GLN A 137 -10.53 -12.57 21.07
CA GLN A 137 -11.43 -12.76 19.91
C GLN A 137 -12.94 -12.65 20.23
N LYS A 138 -13.34 -11.70 21.05
CA LYS A 138 -14.71 -11.21 21.07
C LYS A 138 -14.84 -10.33 19.83
N GLN A 139 -15.72 -10.74 18.94
CA GLN A 139 -16.16 -10.09 17.71
C GLN A 139 -15.87 -8.59 17.75
N ASN A 140 -15.15 -8.11 16.75
CA ASN A 140 -14.97 -6.68 16.56
C ASN A 140 -16.36 -6.11 16.29
N ASP A 141 -17.06 -5.68 17.36
CA ASP A 141 -18.47 -5.23 17.31
C ASP A 141 -18.69 -4.11 16.29
N ASN A 142 -17.59 -3.52 15.81
CA ASN A 142 -17.60 -2.48 14.80
C ASN A 142 -17.54 -3.02 13.35
N LEU A 143 -17.39 -4.35 13.15
CA LEU A 143 -17.30 -4.95 11.82
C LEU A 143 -18.58 -5.71 11.47
N ASP A 144 -19.35 -5.17 10.52
CA ASP A 144 -20.51 -5.87 9.95
C ASP A 144 -20.07 -6.77 8.79
N VAL A 145 -20.19 -8.08 8.94
CA VAL A 145 -19.85 -9.05 7.90
C VAL A 145 -21.10 -9.51 7.17
N ARG A 146 -21.13 -9.30 5.85
CA ARG A 146 -22.28 -9.66 5.00
C ARG A 146 -21.87 -10.63 3.89
N ILE A 147 -22.75 -11.56 3.56
CA ILE A 147 -22.56 -12.53 2.50
C ILE A 147 -23.37 -12.10 1.28
N VAL A 148 -22.71 -12.07 0.12
CA VAL A 148 -23.33 -11.89 -1.20
C VAL A 148 -23.24 -13.21 -1.96
N PHE A 149 -24.38 -13.85 -2.22
CA PHE A 149 -24.42 -15.07 -3.00
C PHE A 149 -24.42 -14.77 -4.50
N SER A 150 -23.51 -15.40 -5.21
CA SER A 150 -23.44 -15.34 -6.67
C SER A 150 -24.16 -16.53 -7.28
N LYS A 151 -24.97 -16.28 -8.30
CA LYS A 151 -25.60 -17.32 -9.12
C LYS A 151 -24.62 -18.00 -10.07
N SER A 152 -23.55 -17.30 -10.42
CA SER A 152 -22.49 -17.78 -11.32
C SER A 152 -21.22 -18.08 -10.52
N LYS A 153 -20.51 -19.13 -10.92
CA LYS A 153 -19.19 -19.47 -10.39
C LYS A 153 -18.19 -18.32 -10.63
N ASP A 154 -18.33 -17.63 -11.75
CA ASP A 154 -17.68 -16.33 -11.96
C ASP A 154 -18.52 -15.23 -11.29
N LYS A 155 -18.06 -14.76 -10.17
CA LYS A 155 -18.79 -13.82 -9.29
C LYS A 155 -18.74 -12.36 -9.75
N ILE A 156 -18.31 -12.09 -11.00
CA ILE A 156 -18.07 -10.71 -11.49
C ILE A 156 -19.35 -9.87 -11.53
N ASP A 157 -20.49 -10.47 -11.93
CA ASP A 157 -21.76 -9.75 -11.98
C ASP A 157 -22.25 -9.39 -10.57
N SER A 158 -22.07 -10.30 -9.60
CA SER A 158 -22.40 -10.03 -8.20
C SER A 158 -21.47 -8.97 -7.59
N LEU A 159 -20.19 -8.96 -7.96
CA LEU A 159 -19.26 -7.90 -7.58
C LEU A 159 -19.68 -6.56 -8.17
N PHE A 160 -20.02 -6.52 -9.45
CA PHE A 160 -20.51 -5.31 -10.12
C PHE A 160 -21.76 -4.75 -9.45
N GLN A 161 -22.75 -5.59 -9.17
CA GLN A 161 -23.98 -5.20 -8.48
C GLN A 161 -23.70 -4.71 -7.07
N LEU A 162 -22.80 -5.38 -6.33
CA LEU A 162 -22.37 -4.93 -5.02
C LEU A 162 -21.75 -3.52 -5.09
N ILE A 163 -20.82 -3.30 -6.01
CA ILE A 163 -20.17 -1.98 -6.22
C ILE A 163 -21.24 -0.92 -6.51
N CYS A 164 -22.19 -1.22 -7.38
CA CYS A 164 -23.30 -0.30 -7.69
C CYS A 164 -24.17 0.02 -6.46
N SER A 165 -24.26 -0.89 -5.48
CA SER A 165 -25.03 -0.70 -4.24
C SER A 165 -24.31 0.14 -3.19
N LEU A 166 -23.00 0.39 -3.33
CA LEU A 166 -22.19 1.12 -2.34
C LEU A 166 -22.29 2.65 -2.43
N ASN A 167 -23.23 3.19 -3.19
CA ASN A 167 -23.45 4.65 -3.31
C ASN A 167 -22.16 5.45 -3.67
N SER A 168 -21.30 4.88 -4.46
CA SER A 168 -19.99 5.45 -4.86
C SER A 168 -18.97 5.56 -3.72
N GLU A 169 -19.20 4.93 -2.59
CA GLU A 169 -18.19 4.83 -1.52
C GLU A 169 -17.03 3.93 -1.95
N ALA A 170 -15.84 4.29 -1.50
CA ALA A 170 -14.62 3.57 -1.86
C ALA A 170 -14.57 2.19 -1.20
N ALA A 171 -14.00 1.20 -1.92
CA ALA A 171 -13.84 -0.16 -1.43
C ALA A 171 -12.50 -0.76 -1.81
N LEU A 172 -12.00 -1.64 -0.92
CA LEU A 172 -10.83 -2.46 -1.15
C LEU A 172 -11.30 -3.89 -1.48
N ILE A 173 -10.87 -4.42 -2.64
CA ILE A 173 -11.33 -5.71 -3.17
C ILE A 173 -10.18 -6.70 -3.13
N PHE A 174 -10.34 -7.80 -2.39
CA PHE A 174 -9.32 -8.81 -2.22
C PHE A 174 -9.53 -10.04 -3.09
N CYS A 175 -8.45 -10.43 -3.78
CA CYS A 175 -8.34 -11.67 -4.54
C CYS A 175 -7.16 -12.50 -4.04
N ASN A 176 -7.21 -13.83 -4.22
CA ASN A 176 -6.13 -14.71 -3.77
C ASN A 176 -4.93 -14.74 -4.73
N HIS A 177 -5.14 -14.42 -6.02
CA HIS A 177 -4.12 -14.52 -7.06
C HIS A 177 -4.05 -13.21 -7.88
N ARG A 178 -2.84 -12.86 -8.36
CA ARG A 178 -2.60 -11.65 -9.15
C ARG A 178 -3.32 -11.67 -10.50
N GLU A 179 -3.40 -12.84 -11.14
CA GLU A 179 -4.11 -13.02 -12.41
C GLU A 179 -5.62 -12.72 -12.26
N ALA A 180 -6.20 -13.08 -11.12
CA ALA A 180 -7.58 -12.72 -10.80
C ALA A 180 -7.75 -11.21 -10.56
N VAL A 181 -6.76 -10.55 -9.96
CA VAL A 181 -6.77 -9.10 -9.75
C VAL A 181 -6.82 -8.35 -11.07
N GLU A 182 -5.95 -8.71 -12.01
CA GLU A 182 -5.89 -8.08 -13.34
C GLU A 182 -7.18 -8.33 -14.14
N ARG A 183 -7.62 -9.59 -14.19
CA ARG A 183 -8.85 -9.99 -14.87
C ARG A 183 -10.09 -9.25 -14.34
N ILE A 184 -10.25 -9.15 -13.03
CA ILE A 184 -11.39 -8.46 -12.40
C ILE A 184 -11.34 -6.96 -12.72
N HIS A 185 -10.17 -6.34 -12.67
CA HIS A 185 -10.01 -4.95 -13.08
C HIS A 185 -10.46 -4.72 -14.52
N GLU A 186 -10.03 -5.58 -15.44
CA GLU A 186 -10.40 -5.48 -16.85
C GLU A 186 -11.91 -5.63 -17.03
N MET A 187 -12.52 -6.65 -16.45
CA MET A 187 -13.97 -6.89 -16.55
C MET A 187 -14.81 -5.78 -15.92
N LEU A 188 -14.38 -5.22 -14.78
CA LEU A 188 -15.04 -4.07 -14.18
C LEU A 188 -14.91 -2.81 -15.05
N THR A 189 -13.76 -2.60 -15.67
CA THR A 189 -13.52 -1.49 -16.60
C THR A 189 -14.44 -1.60 -17.82
N GLN A 190 -14.61 -2.78 -18.41
CA GLN A 190 -15.56 -3.04 -19.50
C GLN A 190 -17.01 -2.75 -19.09
N LYS A 191 -17.35 -2.92 -17.81
CA LYS A 191 -18.67 -2.59 -17.25
C LYS A 191 -18.79 -1.11 -16.83
N GLY A 192 -17.79 -0.27 -17.09
CA GLY A 192 -17.80 1.17 -16.78
C GLY A 192 -17.40 1.54 -15.36
N ILE A 193 -16.85 0.62 -14.57
CA ILE A 193 -16.33 0.90 -13.22
C ILE A 193 -14.92 1.46 -13.30
N ILE A 194 -14.68 2.62 -12.68
CA ILE A 194 -13.35 3.22 -12.56
C ILE A 194 -12.63 2.57 -11.37
N SER A 195 -11.73 1.65 -11.65
CA SER A 195 -10.93 0.90 -10.67
C SER A 195 -9.44 0.99 -10.98
N THR A 196 -8.62 0.64 -10.02
CA THR A 196 -7.18 0.38 -10.20
C THR A 196 -6.82 -0.91 -9.49
N TYR A 197 -5.63 -1.44 -9.75
CA TYR A 197 -5.20 -2.66 -9.11
C TYR A 197 -3.77 -2.58 -8.63
N TYR A 198 -3.44 -3.44 -7.65
CA TYR A 198 -2.15 -3.47 -7.00
C TYR A 198 -1.76 -4.88 -6.60
N HIS A 199 -0.59 -5.35 -7.03
CA HIS A 199 0.00 -6.63 -6.62
C HIS A 199 1.52 -6.63 -6.82
N GLY A 200 2.19 -7.61 -6.24
CA GLY A 200 3.66 -7.71 -6.25
C GLY A 200 4.31 -7.88 -7.63
N GLY A 201 3.54 -8.26 -8.66
CA GLY A 201 4.05 -8.42 -10.04
C GLY A 201 4.14 -7.10 -10.83
N LEU A 202 3.55 -6.01 -10.32
CA LEU A 202 3.67 -4.69 -10.94
C LEU A 202 5.06 -4.11 -10.74
N ASP A 203 5.53 -3.32 -11.70
CA ASP A 203 6.71 -2.50 -11.50
C ASP A 203 6.45 -1.38 -10.48
N GLN A 204 7.52 -0.69 -10.07
CA GLN A 204 7.43 0.25 -8.97
C GLN A 204 6.61 1.49 -9.31
N ASP A 205 6.76 1.99 -10.52
CA ASP A 205 6.03 3.19 -10.94
C ASP A 205 4.54 2.91 -11.07
N GLU A 206 4.17 1.72 -11.53
CA GLU A 206 2.78 1.26 -11.58
C GLU A 206 2.18 1.14 -10.18
N ARG A 207 2.93 0.55 -9.23
CA ARG A 207 2.49 0.42 -7.83
C ARG A 207 2.26 1.78 -7.18
N GLU A 208 3.22 2.70 -7.32
CA GLU A 208 3.08 4.06 -6.76
C GLU A 208 1.90 4.80 -7.38
N ARG A 209 1.73 4.70 -8.68
CA ARG A 209 0.61 5.32 -9.41
C ARG A 209 -0.74 4.82 -8.94
N ALA A 210 -0.91 3.50 -8.82
CA ALA A 210 -2.15 2.90 -8.35
C ALA A 210 -2.53 3.38 -6.94
N LEU A 211 -1.56 3.39 -6.01
CA LEU A 211 -1.78 3.86 -4.65
C LEU A 211 -2.10 5.35 -4.57
N ILE A 212 -1.40 6.17 -5.34
CA ILE A 212 -1.65 7.62 -5.38
C ILE A 212 -3.04 7.91 -5.91
N GLN A 213 -3.46 7.26 -6.99
CA GLN A 213 -4.81 7.41 -7.55
C GLN A 213 -5.89 7.02 -6.55
N PHE A 214 -5.67 5.96 -5.80
CA PHE A 214 -6.61 5.52 -4.77
C PHE A 214 -6.65 6.48 -3.58
N ARG A 215 -5.49 6.86 -3.03
CA ARG A 215 -5.40 7.78 -1.88
C ARG A 215 -5.96 9.17 -2.15
N ASN A 216 -5.81 9.68 -3.36
CA ASN A 216 -6.28 11.02 -3.71
C ASN A 216 -7.73 11.05 -4.21
N GLY A 217 -8.43 9.90 -4.18
CA GLY A 217 -9.83 9.80 -4.56
C GLY A 217 -10.10 9.92 -6.07
N SER A 218 -9.08 9.72 -6.92
CA SER A 218 -9.25 9.65 -8.38
C SER A 218 -9.77 8.28 -8.84
N VAL A 219 -9.68 7.29 -7.95
CA VAL A 219 -10.21 5.93 -8.13
C VAL A 219 -10.82 5.49 -6.81
N SER A 220 -12.05 4.98 -6.85
CA SER A 220 -12.77 4.55 -5.66
C SER A 220 -12.57 3.06 -5.32
N TYR A 221 -12.12 2.24 -6.27
CA TYR A 221 -12.02 0.79 -6.09
C TYR A 221 -10.59 0.32 -6.37
N LEU A 222 -9.95 -0.24 -5.33
CA LEU A 222 -8.62 -0.85 -5.43
C LEU A 222 -8.74 -2.36 -5.32
N ILE A 223 -8.28 -3.09 -6.34
CA ILE A 223 -8.28 -4.55 -6.39
C ILE A 223 -6.87 -5.03 -6.06
N THR A 224 -6.72 -5.94 -5.10
CA THR A 224 -5.40 -6.35 -4.63
C THR A 224 -5.36 -7.80 -4.13
N THR A 225 -4.15 -8.29 -3.91
CA THR A 225 -3.91 -9.54 -3.17
C THR A 225 -3.48 -9.23 -1.73
N ASP A 226 -3.49 -10.24 -0.84
CA ASP A 226 -2.99 -10.08 0.53
C ASP A 226 -1.56 -9.56 0.55
N LEU A 227 -0.70 -10.18 -0.25
CA LEU A 227 0.70 -9.79 -0.36
C LEU A 227 0.85 -8.35 -0.90
N GLY A 228 0.01 -7.99 -1.86
CA GLY A 228 -0.02 -6.63 -2.40
C GLY A 228 -0.47 -5.60 -1.36
N ALA A 229 -1.48 -5.91 -0.55
CA ALA A 229 -2.04 -4.99 0.43
C ALA A 229 -1.22 -4.82 1.71
N ARG A 230 -0.24 -5.70 1.95
CA ARG A 230 0.61 -5.65 3.15
C ARG A 230 1.51 -4.41 3.14
N GLY A 231 1.64 -3.78 4.30
CA GLY A 231 2.47 -2.59 4.44
C GLY A 231 2.00 -1.39 3.61
N LEU A 232 0.82 -1.43 2.98
CA LEU A 232 0.29 -0.28 2.27
C LEU A 232 -0.32 0.72 3.24
N ASP A 233 0.07 1.98 3.06
CA ASP A 233 -0.62 3.11 3.67
C ASP A 233 -1.92 3.38 2.90
N ILE A 234 -2.92 2.55 3.15
CA ILE A 234 -4.27 2.72 2.62
C ILE A 234 -5.09 3.41 3.70
N PRO A 235 -5.80 4.51 3.36
CA PRO A 235 -6.74 5.12 4.29
C PRO A 235 -7.71 4.08 4.85
N GLU A 236 -8.25 4.34 6.02
CA GLU A 236 -9.29 3.50 6.59
C GLU A 236 -10.50 3.45 5.64
N MET A 237 -10.94 2.25 5.30
CA MET A 237 -12.00 2.01 4.33
C MET A 237 -13.28 1.64 5.03
N LYS A 238 -14.42 2.15 4.54
CA LYS A 238 -15.72 1.67 5.01
C LYS A 238 -16.03 0.25 4.53
N HIS A 239 -15.55 -0.11 3.33
CA HIS A 239 -15.92 -1.34 2.66
C HIS A 239 -14.68 -2.17 2.29
N VAL A 240 -14.66 -3.40 2.73
CA VAL A 240 -13.73 -4.44 2.30
C VAL A 240 -14.54 -5.54 1.62
N ILE A 241 -14.11 -5.97 0.44
CA ILE A 241 -14.80 -6.99 -0.34
C ILE A 241 -13.86 -8.18 -0.54
N HIS A 242 -14.25 -9.33 -0.05
CA HIS A 242 -13.56 -10.60 -0.32
C HIS A 242 -14.18 -11.23 -1.58
N TYR A 243 -13.59 -10.96 -2.74
CA TYR A 243 -13.97 -11.66 -3.96
C TYR A 243 -13.61 -13.15 -3.88
N HIS A 244 -12.47 -13.46 -3.27
CA HIS A 244 -12.12 -14.79 -2.81
C HIS A 244 -11.90 -14.77 -1.29
N LEU A 245 -12.48 -15.71 -0.56
CA LEU A 245 -12.08 -15.94 0.81
C LEU A 245 -10.62 -16.37 0.86
N PRO A 246 -9.83 -15.87 1.81
CA PRO A 246 -8.46 -16.33 1.99
C PRO A 246 -8.44 -17.77 2.55
N ALA A 247 -7.31 -18.44 2.41
CA ALA A 247 -7.15 -19.81 2.90
C ALA A 247 -7.09 -19.90 4.44
N LYS A 248 -6.68 -18.81 5.11
CA LYS A 248 -6.45 -18.75 6.56
C LYS A 248 -7.25 -17.64 7.22
N GLU A 249 -7.67 -17.89 8.47
CA GLU A 249 -8.38 -16.93 9.31
C GLU A 249 -7.57 -15.66 9.57
N ASP A 250 -6.25 -15.79 9.78
CA ASP A 250 -5.36 -14.64 9.97
C ASP A 250 -5.40 -13.67 8.80
N GLU A 251 -5.42 -14.19 7.58
CA GLU A 251 -5.51 -13.39 6.37
C GLU A 251 -6.86 -12.67 6.28
N PHE A 252 -7.95 -13.35 6.68
CA PHE A 252 -9.27 -12.75 6.76
C PHE A 252 -9.29 -11.60 7.76
N THR A 253 -8.72 -11.80 8.93
CA THR A 253 -8.59 -10.78 9.98
C THR A 253 -7.75 -9.60 9.50
N HIS A 254 -6.62 -9.84 8.82
CA HIS A 254 -5.75 -8.79 8.29
C HIS A 254 -6.41 -7.97 7.18
N ARG A 255 -7.20 -8.61 6.29
CA ARG A 255 -7.98 -7.91 5.27
C ARG A 255 -9.01 -7.00 5.93
N ASN A 256 -9.74 -7.52 6.91
CA ASN A 256 -10.73 -6.76 7.67
C ASN A 256 -10.12 -5.65 8.51
N GLY A 257 -8.87 -5.80 8.95
CA GLY A 257 -8.10 -4.73 9.60
C GLY A 257 -7.82 -3.50 8.71
N ARG A 258 -8.27 -3.48 7.47
CA ARG A 258 -8.30 -2.28 6.61
C ARG A 258 -9.59 -1.47 6.78
N THR A 259 -10.56 -2.01 7.48
CA THR A 259 -11.80 -1.36 7.89
C THR A 259 -12.03 -1.55 9.39
N ALA A 260 -12.94 -0.81 9.97
CA ALA A 260 -13.33 -0.93 11.38
C ALA A 260 -12.15 -0.87 12.39
N ARG A 261 -11.17 0.00 12.13
CA ARG A 261 -10.06 0.21 13.08
C ARG A 261 -10.54 1.04 14.28
N MET A 262 -10.09 0.66 15.48
CA MET A 262 -10.33 1.35 16.75
C MET A 262 -11.80 1.67 17.01
N LEU A 263 -12.29 2.84 16.62
CA LEU A 263 -13.65 3.35 16.89
C LEU A 263 -14.54 3.45 15.65
N ALA A 264 -14.01 3.17 14.46
CA ALA A 264 -14.77 3.29 13.22
C ALA A 264 -15.55 2.01 12.91
N THR A 265 -16.75 2.17 12.38
CA THR A 265 -17.57 1.05 11.88
C THR A 265 -17.21 0.74 10.43
N GLY A 266 -17.16 -0.54 10.08
CA GLY A 266 -16.86 -0.97 8.71
C GLY A 266 -17.69 -2.17 8.30
N THR A 267 -17.79 -2.39 6.99
CA THR A 267 -18.51 -3.54 6.44
C THR A 267 -17.58 -4.38 5.57
N ALA A 268 -17.51 -5.67 5.88
CA ALA A 268 -16.86 -6.67 5.07
C ALA A 268 -17.90 -7.48 4.28
N TYR A 269 -17.69 -7.57 2.97
CA TYR A 269 -18.54 -8.38 2.10
C TYR A 269 -17.79 -9.62 1.63
N VAL A 270 -18.44 -10.77 1.68
CA VAL A 270 -17.89 -12.03 1.22
C VAL A 270 -18.73 -12.53 0.05
N LEU A 271 -18.14 -12.62 -1.15
CA LEU A 271 -18.79 -13.15 -2.33
C LEU A 271 -18.60 -14.66 -2.38
N ILE A 272 -19.68 -15.41 -2.42
CA ILE A 272 -19.68 -16.87 -2.37
C ILE A 272 -20.53 -17.42 -3.50
N HIS A 273 -20.06 -18.50 -4.13
CA HIS A 273 -20.85 -19.38 -4.99
C HIS A 273 -21.04 -20.74 -4.28
N GLU A 274 -22.16 -21.38 -4.48
CA GLU A 274 -22.53 -22.63 -3.78
C GLU A 274 -21.53 -23.78 -3.96
N THR A 275 -20.80 -23.80 -5.08
CA THR A 275 -19.80 -24.85 -5.39
C THR A 275 -18.42 -24.57 -4.81
N GLU A 276 -18.21 -23.42 -4.16
CA GLU A 276 -16.91 -23.10 -3.55
C GLU A 276 -16.69 -23.94 -2.30
N LYS A 277 -15.43 -24.37 -2.10
CA LYS A 277 -15.03 -25.04 -0.87
C LYS A 277 -15.24 -24.10 0.31
N LYS A 278 -15.98 -24.55 1.29
CA LYS A 278 -16.19 -23.79 2.54
C LYS A 278 -14.89 -23.71 3.33
N ALA A 279 -14.61 -22.54 3.86
CA ALA A 279 -13.52 -22.34 4.81
C ALA A 279 -14.03 -22.61 6.23
N ASP A 280 -13.34 -23.47 6.97
CA ASP A 280 -13.78 -23.93 8.30
C ASP A 280 -13.88 -22.81 9.32
N TYR A 281 -13.04 -21.77 9.18
CA TYR A 281 -13.01 -20.61 10.07
C TYR A 281 -14.14 -19.60 9.83
N PHE A 282 -14.85 -19.68 8.68
CA PHE A 282 -15.84 -18.68 8.29
C PHE A 282 -17.26 -19.11 8.65
N ASP A 283 -17.97 -18.23 9.39
CA ASP A 283 -19.38 -18.44 9.73
C ASP A 283 -20.30 -18.06 8.55
N TYR A 284 -20.85 -19.08 7.90
CA TYR A 284 -21.78 -18.94 6.78
C TYR A 284 -23.20 -18.55 7.20
N GLY A 285 -23.46 -18.43 8.51
CA GLY A 285 -24.73 -17.90 9.07
C GLY A 285 -24.82 -16.38 9.09
N LYS A 286 -23.77 -15.67 8.66
CA LYS A 286 -23.74 -14.20 8.59
C LYS A 286 -24.88 -13.65 7.72
N ARG A 287 -25.23 -12.38 7.96
CA ARG A 287 -26.30 -11.67 7.27
C ARG A 287 -26.09 -11.71 5.74
N ARG A 288 -27.12 -12.15 5.04
CA ARG A 288 -27.15 -12.14 3.57
C ARG A 288 -27.55 -10.77 3.05
N LEU A 289 -26.86 -10.33 1.99
CA LEU A 289 -27.18 -9.12 1.25
C LEU A 289 -27.60 -9.48 -0.17
N ASP A 290 -28.81 -9.08 -0.56
CA ASP A 290 -29.25 -9.17 -1.96
C ASP A 290 -28.85 -7.88 -2.70
N VAL A 291 -28.09 -8.04 -3.75
CA VAL A 291 -27.60 -6.94 -4.61
C VAL A 291 -28.22 -6.96 -6.02
N SER A 292 -29.14 -7.88 -6.30
CA SER A 292 -29.65 -8.17 -7.64
C SER A 292 -30.33 -6.96 -8.32
N ASN A 293 -30.81 -6.01 -7.55
CA ASN A 293 -31.51 -4.81 -8.04
C ASN A 293 -30.60 -3.60 -8.28
N ALA A 294 -29.33 -3.66 -7.89
CA ALA A 294 -28.40 -2.55 -8.04
C ALA A 294 -27.84 -2.48 -9.48
N LYS A 295 -28.28 -1.49 -10.25
CA LYS A 295 -27.90 -1.33 -11.68
C LYS A 295 -27.28 0.03 -11.99
N SER A 296 -27.40 1.02 -11.11
CA SER A 296 -26.87 2.36 -11.35
C SER A 296 -25.37 2.38 -11.14
N LEU A 297 -24.63 2.78 -12.17
CA LEU A 297 -23.17 2.95 -12.05
C LEU A 297 -22.82 3.95 -10.95
N PRO A 298 -21.74 3.72 -10.22
CA PRO A 298 -21.20 4.71 -9.30
C PRO A 298 -20.91 6.03 -9.99
N LYS A 299 -21.09 7.13 -9.27
CA LYS A 299 -20.69 8.46 -9.77
C LYS A 299 -19.20 8.47 -10.08
N ALA A 300 -18.82 9.23 -11.11
CA ALA A 300 -17.40 9.43 -11.40
C ALA A 300 -16.67 10.03 -10.17
N PRO A 301 -15.41 9.67 -9.94
CA PRO A 301 -14.60 10.26 -8.89
C PRO A 301 -14.54 11.79 -9.00
N LEU A 302 -14.50 12.48 -7.85
CA LEU A 302 -14.42 13.93 -7.81
C LEU A 302 -13.13 14.46 -8.46
N TYR A 303 -12.04 13.72 -8.31
CA TYR A 303 -10.71 14.10 -8.78
C TYR A 303 -10.22 13.19 -9.90
N GLN A 304 -9.29 13.72 -10.70
CA GLN A 304 -8.47 12.97 -11.63
C GLN A 304 -7.00 13.27 -11.34
N THR A 305 -6.16 12.23 -11.29
CA THR A 305 -4.73 12.39 -11.04
C THR A 305 -4.02 12.86 -12.30
N LEU A 306 -3.25 13.93 -12.19
CA LEU A 306 -2.27 14.35 -13.18
C LEU A 306 -0.87 13.91 -12.76
N TYR A 307 -0.09 13.48 -13.74
CA TYR A 307 1.34 13.18 -13.66
C TYR A 307 2.12 14.41 -14.14
N ILE A 308 3.22 14.70 -13.46
CA ILE A 308 4.19 15.74 -13.82
C ILE A 308 5.58 15.11 -13.89
N SER A 309 6.29 15.26 -15.02
CA SER A 309 7.66 14.73 -15.21
C SER A 309 8.74 15.53 -14.48
N GLY A 310 8.47 15.96 -13.27
CA GLY A 310 9.37 16.72 -12.42
C GLY A 310 9.07 16.52 -10.94
N GLY A 311 10.12 16.54 -10.11
CA GLY A 311 10.03 16.31 -8.68
C GLY A 311 11.09 17.07 -7.88
N LYS A 312 11.40 16.60 -6.66
CA LYS A 312 12.34 17.23 -5.72
C LYS A 312 13.72 17.46 -6.32
N LYS A 313 14.24 16.50 -7.10
CA LYS A 313 15.55 16.63 -7.81
C LYS A 313 15.53 17.70 -8.88
N ASN A 314 14.36 18.06 -9.39
CA ASN A 314 14.15 19.21 -10.27
C ASN A 314 13.86 20.50 -9.49
N LYS A 315 14.03 20.50 -8.16
CA LYS A 315 13.72 21.60 -7.25
C LYS A 315 12.24 22.02 -7.27
N LEU A 316 11.33 21.09 -7.60
CA LEU A 316 9.90 21.29 -7.49
C LEU A 316 9.42 20.93 -6.08
N ASN A 317 8.48 21.71 -5.58
CA ASN A 317 7.77 21.47 -4.34
C ASN A 317 6.25 21.68 -4.54
N LYS A 318 5.47 21.39 -3.51
CA LYS A 318 4.00 21.52 -3.58
C LYS A 318 3.54 22.95 -3.90
N ILE A 319 4.24 23.95 -3.34
CA ILE A 319 3.88 25.38 -3.52
C ILE A 319 4.11 25.81 -4.98
N ASP A 320 5.19 25.36 -5.61
CA ASP A 320 5.46 25.62 -7.02
C ASP A 320 4.35 25.10 -7.92
N ILE A 321 3.88 23.87 -7.64
CA ILE A 321 2.81 23.22 -8.41
C ILE A 321 1.49 23.95 -8.21
N VAL A 322 1.12 24.26 -6.96
CA VAL A 322 -0.10 25.03 -6.65
C VAL A 322 -0.07 26.38 -7.36
N GLY A 323 1.04 27.14 -7.22
CA GLY A 323 1.19 28.43 -7.85
C GLY A 323 1.06 28.38 -9.38
N PHE A 324 1.68 27.40 -10.00
CA PHE A 324 1.61 27.20 -11.46
C PHE A 324 0.18 26.87 -11.92
N PHE A 325 -0.50 25.95 -11.23
CA PHE A 325 -1.87 25.56 -11.60
C PHE A 325 -2.88 26.65 -11.34
N SER A 326 -2.68 27.46 -10.29
CA SER A 326 -3.56 28.60 -10.02
C SER A 326 -3.31 29.75 -11.00
N GLN A 327 -2.06 30.14 -11.23
CA GLN A 327 -1.75 31.31 -12.07
C GLN A 327 -1.92 31.03 -13.57
N LYS A 328 -1.32 29.94 -14.05
CA LYS A 328 -1.33 29.57 -15.47
C LYS A 328 -2.51 28.68 -15.83
N GLY A 329 -2.83 27.74 -14.93
CA GLY A 329 -3.94 26.82 -15.11
C GLY A 329 -5.33 27.41 -14.79
N LYS A 330 -5.39 28.58 -14.15
CA LYS A 330 -6.62 29.27 -13.72
C LYS A 330 -7.49 28.42 -12.79
N LEU A 331 -6.83 27.65 -11.91
CA LEU A 331 -7.52 26.85 -10.90
C LEU A 331 -7.60 27.60 -9.57
N GLU A 332 -8.71 27.41 -8.86
CA GLU A 332 -8.87 27.80 -7.47
C GLU A 332 -8.23 26.77 -6.54
N LYS A 333 -7.96 27.17 -5.30
CA LYS A 333 -7.36 26.29 -4.29
C LYS A 333 -8.19 25.02 -4.08
N ASP A 334 -9.48 25.13 -4.09
CA ASP A 334 -10.42 24.02 -3.87
C ASP A 334 -10.54 23.09 -5.09
N ASP A 335 -10.01 23.48 -6.24
CA ASP A 335 -9.94 22.60 -7.43
C ASP A 335 -8.79 21.59 -7.35
N LEU A 336 -7.87 21.79 -6.38
CA LEU A 336 -6.70 20.93 -6.15
C LEU A 336 -6.94 20.04 -4.91
N GLY A 337 -6.72 18.76 -5.08
CA GLY A 337 -6.69 17.79 -3.99
C GLY A 337 -5.25 17.46 -3.55
N LEU A 338 -5.00 16.20 -3.20
CA LEU A 338 -3.71 15.73 -2.73
C LEU A 338 -2.61 15.94 -3.78
N ILE A 339 -1.48 16.51 -3.35
CA ILE A 339 -0.27 16.67 -4.15
C ILE A 339 0.85 15.86 -3.53
N GLU A 340 1.43 14.94 -4.30
CA GLU A 340 2.62 14.17 -3.91
C GLU A 340 3.79 14.53 -4.81
N VAL A 341 4.91 14.98 -4.21
CA VAL A 341 6.15 15.29 -4.92
C VAL A 341 7.18 14.23 -4.56
N LYS A 342 7.56 13.42 -5.55
CA LYS A 342 8.61 12.41 -5.45
C LYS A 342 9.96 13.00 -5.93
N ASP A 343 10.99 12.18 -6.05
CA ASP A 343 12.30 12.65 -6.44
C ASP A 343 12.33 13.22 -7.88
N PHE A 344 11.77 12.49 -8.83
CA PHE A 344 11.81 12.86 -10.26
C PHE A 344 10.44 13.14 -10.87
N ILE A 345 9.36 12.80 -10.19
CA ILE A 345 7.99 12.94 -10.67
C ILE A 345 7.09 13.53 -9.59
N SER A 346 5.94 14.05 -10.01
CA SER A 346 4.91 14.53 -9.07
C SER A 346 3.53 14.12 -9.56
N PHE A 347 2.60 14.01 -8.61
CA PHE A 347 1.21 13.70 -8.87
C PHE A 347 0.32 14.73 -8.20
N VAL A 348 -0.75 15.11 -8.88
CA VAL A 348 -1.71 16.12 -8.40
C VAL A 348 -3.12 15.65 -8.69
N ALA A 349 -3.96 15.62 -7.66
CA ALA A 349 -5.40 15.46 -7.83
C ALA A 349 -6.01 16.78 -8.26
N VAL A 350 -6.74 16.78 -9.37
CA VAL A 350 -7.46 17.94 -9.88
C VAL A 350 -8.93 17.57 -10.06
N LYS A 351 -9.87 18.43 -9.69
CA LYS A 351 -11.30 18.20 -9.92
C LYS A 351 -11.57 17.82 -11.37
N TYR A 352 -12.27 16.71 -11.57
CA TYR A 352 -12.48 16.09 -12.88
C TYR A 352 -12.93 17.09 -13.96
N PRO A 353 -13.93 17.98 -13.73
CA PRO A 353 -14.38 18.93 -14.76
C PRO A 353 -13.35 19.96 -15.18
N LYS A 354 -12.35 20.21 -14.33
CA LYS A 354 -11.33 21.24 -14.56
C LYS A 354 -10.12 20.73 -15.34
N VAL A 355 -9.93 19.41 -15.46
CA VAL A 355 -8.72 18.82 -16.04
C VAL A 355 -8.52 19.20 -17.49
N LYS A 356 -9.56 19.17 -18.32
CA LYS A 356 -9.46 19.48 -19.76
C LYS A 356 -9.00 20.92 -19.99
N SER A 357 -9.65 21.87 -19.33
CA SER A 357 -9.31 23.31 -19.45
C SER A 357 -7.92 23.61 -18.87
N LEU A 358 -7.57 23.00 -17.73
CA LEU A 358 -6.24 23.11 -17.15
C LEU A 358 -5.17 22.70 -18.14
N LEU A 359 -5.25 21.49 -18.70
CA LEU A 359 -4.24 20.97 -19.64
C LEU A 359 -4.11 21.83 -20.91
N GLN A 360 -5.19 22.43 -21.37
CA GLN A 360 -5.16 23.39 -22.48
C GLN A 360 -4.43 24.67 -22.09
N ASN A 361 -4.73 25.25 -20.93
CA ASN A 361 -4.14 26.49 -20.46
C ASN A 361 -2.64 26.41 -20.23
N ILE A 362 -2.14 25.24 -19.75
CA ILE A 362 -0.72 25.07 -19.40
C ILE A 362 0.13 24.40 -20.50
N LYS A 363 -0.46 24.09 -21.65
CA LYS A 363 0.20 23.30 -22.72
C LYS A 363 1.59 23.81 -23.09
N ASP A 364 1.75 25.15 -23.20
CA ASP A 364 2.97 25.79 -23.62
C ASP A 364 3.68 26.58 -22.51
N GLU A 365 3.13 26.47 -21.30
CA GLU A 365 3.64 27.20 -20.14
C GLU A 365 4.84 26.51 -19.48
N LYS A 366 5.70 27.33 -18.86
CA LYS A 366 6.86 26.86 -18.12
C LYS A 366 6.64 27.01 -16.61
N MET A 367 6.94 25.98 -15.84
CA MET A 367 6.98 26.02 -14.38
C MET A 367 8.43 26.17 -13.92
N LYS A 368 8.76 27.25 -13.20
CA LYS A 368 10.15 27.60 -12.80
C LYS A 368 11.12 27.61 -13.97
N GLY A 369 10.71 28.16 -15.10
CA GLY A 369 11.56 28.31 -16.31
C GLY A 369 11.73 27.02 -17.12
N LYS A 370 11.19 25.88 -16.71
CA LYS A 370 11.27 24.59 -17.41
C LYS A 370 9.89 24.12 -17.88
N LYS A 371 9.86 23.47 -19.04
CA LYS A 371 8.66 22.79 -19.53
C LYS A 371 8.67 21.36 -18.99
N TYR A 372 7.59 20.95 -18.35
CA TYR A 372 7.37 19.60 -17.85
C TYR A 372 6.27 18.93 -18.65
N LYS A 373 6.37 17.62 -18.86
CA LYS A 373 5.26 16.83 -19.38
C LYS A 373 4.22 16.73 -18.28
N ILE A 374 3.00 17.20 -18.55
CA ILE A 374 1.86 17.14 -17.62
C ILE A 374 0.70 16.47 -18.37
N GLU A 375 0.24 15.36 -17.84
CA GLU A 375 -0.79 14.56 -18.47
C GLU A 375 -1.62 13.82 -17.43
N VAL A 376 -2.77 13.27 -17.84
CA VAL A 376 -3.55 12.37 -16.99
C VAL A 376 -2.72 11.13 -16.68
N ALA A 377 -2.59 10.78 -15.39
CA ALA A 377 -1.87 9.61 -14.93
C ALA A 377 -2.63 8.32 -15.32
N ARG A 378 -2.55 7.93 -16.60
CA ARG A 378 -3.10 6.67 -17.12
C ARG A 378 -2.10 5.54 -16.88
N LYS A 379 -2.56 4.28 -16.95
CA LYS A 379 -1.68 3.11 -17.03
C LYS A 379 -0.77 3.28 -18.26
N VAL A 380 0.52 3.07 -18.10
CA VAL A 380 1.43 2.97 -19.24
C VAL A 380 1.12 1.66 -19.92
N ILE A 381 0.45 1.69 -21.05
CA ILE A 381 0.37 0.54 -21.94
C ILE A 381 1.79 0.40 -22.49
N LYS A 382 2.55 -0.59 -22.02
CA LYS A 382 3.79 -0.98 -22.70
C LYS A 382 3.39 -1.38 -24.11
N LYS A 383 3.86 -0.64 -25.13
CA LYS A 383 3.88 -1.20 -26.48
C LYS A 383 4.76 -2.43 -26.39
N GLU A 384 4.19 -3.59 -26.67
CA GLU A 384 4.99 -4.75 -26.99
C GLU A 384 5.91 -4.31 -28.13
N GLU A 385 7.21 -4.35 -27.88
CA GLU A 385 8.21 -4.21 -28.95
C GLU A 385 8.05 -5.44 -29.83
N GLU A 386 7.58 -5.23 -31.07
CA GLU A 386 7.60 -6.22 -32.14
C GLU A 386 9.04 -6.58 -32.51
#